data_8ef71e21fc2130d349dbf2cb50dc26bb
#
_entry.id   8ef71e21fc2130d349dbf2cb50dc26bb
#
_cell.length_a   1.000
_cell.length_b   1.000
_cell.length_c   1.000
_cell.angle_alpha   90.00
_cell.angle_beta   90.00
_cell.angle_gamma   90.00
#
_symmetry.space_group_name_H-M   'P 1'
#
loop_
_entity.id
_entity.type
_entity.pdbx_description
1 polymer ?
#
loop_
_entity_poly.entity_id
_entity_poly.type
_entity_poly.pdbx_seq_one_letter_code
_entity_poly.pdbx_strand_id
1 'polypeptide(L)' 'MTQDEQWNKRYQDVMEFLAKNHRRPSKYYMEERNNWNWMRYQQKLMGKGEMKKERIELFEKVLALCGEYKHVNQYQ' A
#
# COMPACT_ATOMS: atom_id res chain seq x y z
N MET A 1 8.64 -17.18 -10.33
CA MET A 1 8.37 -16.49 -9.07
C MET A 1 7.11 -17.02 -8.41
N THR A 2 7.15 -17.17 -7.10
CA THR A 2 5.94 -17.55 -6.36
C THR A 2 5.05 -16.32 -6.15
N GLN A 3 3.79 -16.58 -5.82
CA GLN A 3 2.87 -15.49 -5.51
C GLN A 3 3.35 -14.67 -4.30
N ASP A 4 3.94 -15.34 -3.31
CA ASP A 4 4.43 -14.67 -2.12
C ASP A 4 5.59 -13.73 -2.46
N GLU A 5 6.49 -14.15 -3.34
CA GLU A 5 7.59 -13.30 -3.76
C GLU A 5 7.10 -12.07 -4.51
N GLN A 6 6.11 -12.27 -5.39
CA GLN A 6 5.51 -11.15 -6.13
C GLN A 6 4.82 -10.17 -5.18
N TRP A 7 4.10 -10.70 -4.20
CA TRP A 7 3.42 -9.87 -3.22
C TRP A 7 4.42 -9.06 -2.40
N ASN A 8 5.49 -9.69 -1.95
CA ASN A 8 6.52 -9.01 -1.17
C ASN A 8 7.20 -7.92 -1.98
N LYS A 9 7.45 -8.16 -3.25
CA LYS A 9 8.06 -7.17 -4.12
C LYS A 9 7.17 -5.94 -4.25
N ARG A 10 5.87 -6.17 -4.47
CA ARG A 10 4.90 -5.07 -4.56
C ARG A 10 4.80 -4.32 -3.25
N TYR A 11 4.80 -5.04 -2.14
CA TYR A 11 4.78 -4.43 -0.83
C TYR A 11 5.98 -3.52 -0.63
N GLN A 12 7.17 -3.99 -0.99
CA GLN A 12 8.38 -3.19 -0.87
C GLN A 12 8.33 -1.96 -1.76
N ASP A 13 7.82 -2.11 -2.98
CA ASP A 13 7.67 -0.97 -3.90
C ASP A 13 6.79 0.12 -3.30
N VAL A 14 5.68 -0.28 -2.69
CA VAL A 14 4.76 0.67 -2.07
C VAL A 14 5.42 1.34 -0.85
N MET A 15 6.09 0.55 -0.01
CA MET A 15 6.79 1.10 1.15
C MET A 15 7.88 2.08 0.75
N GLU A 16 8.62 1.75 -0.28
CA GLU A 16 9.65 2.63 -0.81
C GLU A 16 9.06 3.93 -1.34
N PHE A 17 7.94 3.83 -2.05
CA PHE A 17 7.23 5.00 -2.54
C PHE A 17 6.80 5.91 -1.38
N LEU A 18 6.23 5.33 -0.35
CA LEU A 18 5.77 6.10 0.82
C LEU A 18 6.93 6.78 1.53
N ALA A 19 8.05 6.07 1.67
CA ALA A 19 9.23 6.63 2.32
C ALA A 19 9.82 7.78 1.51
N LYS A 20 9.75 7.69 0.20
CA LYS A 20 10.34 8.68 -0.69
C LYS A 20 9.45 9.91 -0.89
N ASN A 21 8.16 9.69 -1.07
CA ASN A 21 7.23 10.75 -1.45
C ASN A 21 6.40 11.28 -0.29
N HIS A 22 6.35 10.56 0.80
CA HIS A 22 5.59 10.95 2.01
C HIS A 22 4.12 11.22 1.71
N ARG A 23 3.54 10.41 0.80
CA ARG A 23 2.12 10.50 0.46
C ARG A 23 1.65 9.20 -0.17
N ARG A 24 0.35 9.04 -0.23
CA ARG A 24 -0.26 7.86 -0.84
C ARG A 24 -0.06 7.89 -2.36
N PRO A 25 0.06 6.71 -3.01
CA PRO A 25 0.04 6.65 -4.46
C PRO A 25 -1.28 7.20 -5.01
N SER A 26 -1.23 7.83 -6.17
CA SER A 26 -2.40 8.43 -6.79
C SER A 26 -2.80 7.68 -8.04
N LYS A 27 -4.10 7.57 -8.28
CA LYS A 27 -4.60 6.98 -9.52
C LYS A 27 -4.43 7.91 -10.72
N TYR A 28 -4.15 9.18 -10.47
CA TYR A 28 -4.02 10.17 -11.52
C TYR A 28 -2.66 10.18 -12.21
N TYR A 29 -1.66 9.59 -11.59
CA TYR A 29 -0.32 9.50 -12.17
C TYR A 29 -0.06 8.07 -12.64
N MET A 30 0.34 7.92 -13.91
CA MET A 30 0.57 6.60 -14.49
C MET A 30 1.62 5.80 -13.71
N GLU A 31 2.65 6.48 -13.24
CA GLU A 31 3.73 5.84 -12.50
C GLU A 31 3.25 5.26 -11.17
N GLU A 32 2.24 5.87 -10.59
CA GLU A 32 1.75 5.47 -9.27
C GLU A 32 0.50 4.60 -9.35
N ARG A 33 -0.10 4.52 -10.51
CA ARG A 33 -1.37 3.80 -10.69
C ARG A 33 -1.26 2.32 -10.31
N ASN A 34 -0.14 1.69 -10.65
CA ASN A 34 0.06 0.28 -10.30
C ASN A 34 0.07 0.06 -8.80
N ASN A 35 0.74 0.95 -8.07
CA ASN A 35 0.77 0.88 -6.62
C ASN A 35 -0.61 1.16 -6.03
N TRP A 36 -1.30 2.14 -6.58
CA TRP A 36 -2.66 2.48 -6.14
C TRP A 36 -3.62 1.31 -6.35
N ASN A 37 -3.59 0.69 -7.53
CA ASN A 37 -4.44 -0.47 -7.84
C ASN A 37 -4.14 -1.64 -6.91
N TRP A 38 -2.85 -1.89 -6.66
CA TRP A 38 -2.46 -2.98 -5.77
C TRP A 38 -2.99 -2.76 -4.36
N MET A 39 -2.86 -1.55 -3.85
CA MET A 39 -3.34 -1.21 -2.53
C MET A 39 -4.86 -1.38 -2.42
N ARG A 40 -5.59 -0.91 -3.42
CA ARG A 40 -7.05 -1.07 -3.43
C ARG A 40 -7.45 -2.54 -3.46
N TYR A 41 -6.76 -3.33 -4.26
CA TYR A 41 -7.04 -4.75 -4.33
C TYR A 41 -6.79 -5.43 -2.99
N GLN A 42 -5.70 -5.09 -2.32
CA GLN A 42 -5.38 -5.64 -1.02
C GLN A 42 -6.42 -5.24 0.02
N GLN A 43 -6.86 -3.98 0.00
CA GLN A 43 -7.92 -3.53 0.91
C GLN A 43 -9.20 -4.31 0.70
N LYS A 44 -9.53 -4.60 -0.53
CA LYS A 44 -10.72 -5.39 -0.86
C LYS A 44 -10.61 -6.80 -0.30
N LEU A 45 -9.47 -7.45 -0.48
CA LEU A 45 -9.23 -8.78 0.06
C LEU A 45 -9.30 -8.79 1.59
N MET A 46 -8.74 -7.77 2.21
CA MET A 46 -8.76 -7.63 3.65
C MET A 46 -10.20 -7.50 4.16
N GLY A 47 -11.01 -6.70 3.47
CA GLY A 47 -12.42 -6.52 3.84
C GLY A 47 -13.25 -7.78 3.70
N LYS A 48 -12.87 -8.65 2.76
CA LYS A 48 -13.56 -9.93 2.56
C LYS A 48 -13.03 -11.03 3.47
N GLY A 49 -11.95 -10.79 4.20
CA GLY A 49 -11.32 -11.80 5.04
C GLY A 49 -10.56 -12.85 4.24
N GLU A 50 -10.20 -12.54 3.01
CA GLU A 50 -9.47 -13.47 2.14
C GLU A 50 -7.95 -13.26 2.18
N MET A 51 -7.47 -12.25 2.89
CA MET A 51 -6.05 -11.96 2.99
C MET A 51 -5.40 -12.84 4.06
N LYS A 52 -4.19 -13.34 3.76
CA LYS A 52 -3.43 -14.12 4.73
C LYS A 52 -3.05 -13.25 5.91
N LYS A 53 -3.04 -13.83 7.11
CA LYS A 53 -2.73 -13.10 8.34
C LYS A 53 -1.38 -12.38 8.26
N GLU A 54 -0.38 -13.02 7.71
CA GLU A 54 0.95 -12.44 7.58
C GLU A 54 0.92 -11.19 6.70
N ARG A 55 0.13 -11.24 5.63
CA ARG A 55 -0.01 -10.09 4.74
C ARG A 55 -0.81 -8.98 5.37
N ILE A 56 -1.80 -9.33 6.18
CA ILE A 56 -2.61 -8.34 6.90
C ILE A 56 -1.71 -7.50 7.80
N GLU A 57 -0.83 -8.14 8.55
CA GLU A 57 0.08 -7.43 9.44
C GLU A 57 0.98 -6.46 8.68
N LEU A 58 1.53 -6.91 7.55
CA LEU A 58 2.38 -6.07 6.72
C LEU A 58 1.60 -4.93 6.09
N PHE A 59 0.42 -5.24 5.59
CA PHE A 59 -0.40 -4.23 4.91
C PHE A 59 -0.93 -3.19 5.89
N GLU A 60 -1.18 -3.57 7.13
CA GLU A 60 -1.59 -2.61 8.16
C GLU A 60 -0.51 -1.55 8.37
N LYS A 61 0.75 -1.92 8.24
CA LYS A 61 1.85 -0.96 8.33
C LYS A 61 1.77 0.07 7.20
N VAL A 62 1.43 -0.39 6.00
CA VAL A 62 1.25 0.50 4.84
C VAL A 62 0.12 1.48 5.12
N LEU A 63 -1.01 0.98 5.61
CA LEU A 63 -2.16 1.82 5.90
C LEU A 63 -1.86 2.83 7.00
N ALA A 64 -1.11 2.41 8.02
CA ALA A 64 -0.73 3.31 9.09
C ALA A 64 0.15 4.45 8.58
N LEU A 65 1.10 4.15 7.71
CA LEU A 65 1.94 5.18 7.11
C LEU A 65 1.12 6.12 6.23
N CYS A 66 0.20 5.58 5.45
CA CYS A 66 -0.67 6.40 4.61
C CYS A 66 -1.50 7.35 5.46
N GLY A 67 -2.02 6.86 6.57
CA GLY A 67 -2.79 7.69 7.49
C GLY A 67 -1.95 8.77 8.13
N GLU A 68 -0.72 8.44 8.50
CA GLU A 68 0.21 9.38 9.11
C GLU A 68 0.55 10.52 8.14
N TYR A 69 0.90 10.18 6.90
CA TYR A 69 1.24 11.19 5.91
C TYR A 69 0.04 12.06 5.55
N LYS A 70 -1.13 11.45 5.45
CA LYS A 70 -2.36 12.20 5.19
C LYS A 70 -2.65 13.18 6.31
N HIS A 71 -2.43 12.76 7.56
CA HIS A 71 -2.66 13.60 8.71
C HIS A 71 -1.72 14.81 8.70
N VAL A 72 -0.45 14.59 8.40
CA VAL A 72 0.53 15.67 8.30
C VAL A 72 0.12 16.67 7.22
N ASN A 73 -0.31 16.17 6.06
CA ASN A 73 -0.72 17.03 4.95
C ASN A 73 -1.95 17.85 5.29
N GLN A 74 -2.78 17.37 6.18
CA GLN A 74 -4.03 18.01 6.55
C GLN A 74 -3.80 19.33 7.29
N TYR A 75 -2.68 19.46 7.96
CA TYR A 75 -2.36 20.65 8.76
C TYR A 75 -1.48 21.65 8.01
N GLN A 76 -1.20 21.36 6.79
CA GLN A 76 -0.49 22.32 5.94
C GLN A 76 -1.49 23.04 5.05
#